data_a703732dc1abdfd7e832f5b1fae0c81d
#
_entry.id   a703732dc1abdfd7e832f5b1fae0c81d
#
_cell.length_a   1.000
_cell.length_b   1.000
_cell.length_c   1.000
_cell.angle_alpha   90.00
_cell.angle_beta   90.00
_cell.angle_gamma   90.00
#
_symmetry.space_group_name_H-M   'P 1'
#
loop_
_entity.id
_entity.type
_entity.pdbx_description
1 polymer ?
#
loop_
_entity_poly.entity_id
_entity_poly.type
_entity_poly.pdbx_seq_one_letter_code
_entity_poly.pdbx_strand_id
1 'polypeptide(L)'
;AYALSGRVSEGVALLEEAAVRSAAMRLMPTHAWNVTMLAEAYLLAGRHEDAARDVQRGLAMARAHKQRWLEAEGLRSLGEIRASAERPDTQATRADFEEAARIARDLDLRPLLGRCLLASGTLARRAGDGGAREYLSQAAALFSEMGMRSWLEPAEAEMRILDGSSKH
;
A
#
# COMPACT_ATOMS: atom_id res chain seq x y z
N ALA A 1 11.69 -7.71 1.79
CA ALA A 1 12.13 -8.54 2.94
C ALA A 1 12.96 -7.72 3.94
N TYR A 2 14.12 -7.13 3.55
CA TYR A 2 15.02 -6.37 4.45
C TYR A 2 14.32 -5.20 5.17
N ALA A 3 13.55 -4.39 4.45
CA ALA A 3 12.82 -3.27 5.03
C ALA A 3 11.80 -3.71 6.10
N LEU A 4 11.11 -4.83 5.87
CA LEU A 4 10.13 -5.39 6.80
C LEU A 4 10.76 -6.14 7.99
N SER A 5 12.06 -6.48 7.93
CA SER A 5 12.81 -7.14 9.01
C SER A 5 13.56 -6.16 9.93
N GLY A 6 13.29 -4.85 9.82
CA GLY A 6 13.96 -3.80 10.59
C GLY A 6 15.31 -3.33 10.01
N ARG A 7 15.74 -3.91 8.87
CA ARG A 7 16.96 -3.50 8.13
C ARG A 7 16.61 -2.52 7.01
N VAL A 8 15.91 -1.43 7.35
CA VAL A 8 15.30 -0.50 6.38
C VAL A 8 16.36 0.14 5.47
N SER A 9 17.46 0.63 6.04
CA SER A 9 18.53 1.30 5.27
C SER A 9 19.17 0.39 4.23
N GLU A 10 19.39 -0.88 4.57
CA GLU A 10 19.92 -1.86 3.62
C GLU A 10 18.91 -2.19 2.52
N GLY A 11 17.62 -2.28 2.90
CA GLY A 11 16.53 -2.49 1.94
C GLY A 11 16.43 -1.34 0.94
N VAL A 12 16.55 -0.09 1.40
CA VAL A 12 16.58 1.10 0.54
C VAL A 12 17.75 1.04 -0.43
N ALA A 13 18.98 0.81 0.05
CA ALA A 13 20.17 0.78 -0.81
C ALA A 13 20.06 -0.29 -1.92
N LEU A 14 19.57 -1.48 -1.59
CA LEU A 14 19.36 -2.56 -2.57
C LEU A 14 18.30 -2.21 -3.61
N LEU A 15 17.22 -1.52 -3.22
CA LEU A 15 16.17 -1.10 -4.14
C LEU A 15 16.62 0.08 -5.01
N GLU A 16 17.40 1.03 -4.48
CA GLU A 16 18.04 2.10 -5.26
C GLU A 16 18.92 1.50 -6.36
N GLU A 17 19.79 0.53 -6.03
CA GLU A 17 20.61 -0.16 -7.00
C GLU A 17 19.76 -0.92 -8.05
N ALA A 18 18.73 -1.64 -7.61
CA ALA A 18 17.84 -2.37 -8.50
C ALA A 18 17.09 -1.44 -9.47
N ALA A 19 16.65 -0.27 -8.99
CA ALA A 19 16.02 0.75 -9.83
C ALA A 19 16.97 1.29 -10.90
N VAL A 20 18.21 1.62 -10.52
CA VAL A 20 19.24 2.09 -11.46
C VAL A 20 19.56 1.02 -12.50
N ARG A 21 19.77 -0.23 -12.09
CA ARG A 21 20.10 -1.35 -12.99
C ARG A 21 18.97 -1.66 -13.98
N SER A 22 17.73 -1.69 -13.52
CA SER A 22 16.58 -1.95 -14.40
C SER A 22 16.36 -0.83 -15.40
N ALA A 23 16.61 0.42 -15.03
CA ALA A 23 16.58 1.56 -15.96
C ALA A 23 17.69 1.44 -17.04
N ALA A 24 18.93 1.15 -16.63
CA ALA A 24 20.06 0.98 -17.54
C ALA A 24 19.84 -0.16 -18.54
N MET A 25 19.21 -1.25 -18.11
CA MET A 25 18.85 -2.40 -18.94
C MET A 25 17.58 -2.19 -19.77
N ARG A 26 16.91 -1.05 -19.66
CA ARG A 26 15.64 -0.72 -20.32
C ARG A 26 14.52 -1.73 -20.01
N LEU A 27 14.55 -2.35 -18.85
CA LEU A 27 13.54 -3.30 -18.39
C LEU A 27 12.38 -2.52 -17.73
N MET A 28 11.59 -1.80 -18.54
CA MET A 28 10.58 -0.85 -18.06
C MET A 28 9.55 -1.45 -17.08
N PRO A 29 9.00 -2.67 -17.29
CA PRO A 29 8.12 -3.28 -16.31
C PRO A 29 8.79 -3.51 -14.95
N THR A 30 10.01 -4.06 -14.95
CA THR A 30 10.81 -4.29 -13.73
C THR A 30 11.22 -2.98 -13.09
N HIS A 31 11.55 -1.96 -13.90
CA HIS A 31 11.92 -0.64 -13.39
C HIS A 31 10.74 0.02 -12.66
N ALA A 32 9.56 0.01 -13.25
CA ALA A 32 8.35 0.55 -12.62
C ALA A 32 8.03 -0.16 -11.30
N TRP A 33 8.17 -1.49 -11.23
CA TRP A 33 8.05 -2.27 -10.01
C TRP A 33 9.09 -1.85 -8.94
N ASN A 34 10.38 -1.80 -9.33
CA ASN A 34 11.45 -1.44 -8.40
C ASN A 34 11.25 -0.02 -7.82
N VAL A 35 10.81 0.94 -8.65
CA VAL A 35 10.52 2.31 -8.20
C VAL A 35 9.34 2.34 -7.22
N THR A 36 8.29 1.55 -7.45
CA THR A 36 7.16 1.44 -6.52
C THR A 36 7.59 0.81 -5.19
N MET A 37 8.39 -0.25 -5.22
CA MET A 37 8.92 -0.87 -3.99
C MET A 37 9.89 0.03 -3.24
N LEU A 38 10.66 0.86 -3.96
CA LEU A 38 11.55 1.85 -3.38
C LEU A 38 10.76 2.93 -2.64
N ALA A 39 9.63 3.37 -3.19
CA ALA A 39 8.74 4.32 -2.53
C ALA A 39 8.22 3.78 -1.18
N GLU A 40 7.83 2.51 -1.11
CA GLU A 40 7.45 1.88 0.16
C GLU A 40 8.62 1.81 1.16
N ALA A 41 9.81 1.49 0.68
CA ALA A 41 11.00 1.46 1.53
C ALA A 41 11.37 2.86 2.06
N TYR A 42 11.23 3.90 1.24
CA TYR A 42 11.40 5.29 1.68
C TYR A 42 10.38 5.70 2.73
N LEU A 43 9.12 5.29 2.57
CA LEU A 43 8.08 5.55 3.58
C LEU A 43 8.47 4.93 4.92
N LEU A 44 8.91 3.66 4.93
CA LEU A 44 9.39 2.98 6.14
C LEU A 44 10.64 3.64 6.75
N ALA A 45 11.47 4.29 5.92
CA ALA A 45 12.63 5.05 6.34
C ALA A 45 12.31 6.48 6.82
N GLY A 46 11.04 6.90 6.79
CA GLY A 46 10.62 8.26 7.12
C GLY A 46 10.95 9.29 6.04
N ARG A 47 11.37 8.85 4.84
CA ARG A 47 11.72 9.71 3.69
C ARG A 47 10.48 10.02 2.83
N HIS A 48 9.53 10.76 3.40
CA HIS A 48 8.21 10.97 2.80
C HIS A 48 8.24 11.66 1.42
N GLU A 49 9.13 12.65 1.22
CA GLU A 49 9.26 13.35 -0.06
C GLU A 49 9.78 12.44 -1.16
N ASP A 50 10.79 11.62 -0.84
CA ASP A 50 11.34 10.63 -1.78
C ASP A 50 10.29 9.58 -2.13
N ALA A 51 9.55 9.10 -1.13
CA ALA A 51 8.46 8.15 -1.32
C ALA A 51 7.38 8.71 -2.25
N ALA A 52 6.93 9.96 -2.02
CA ALA A 52 5.91 10.61 -2.84
C ALA A 52 6.36 10.81 -4.29
N ARG A 53 7.61 11.24 -4.48
CA ARG A 53 8.20 11.42 -5.82
C ARG A 53 8.25 10.08 -6.59
N ASP A 54 8.75 9.04 -5.96
CA ASP A 54 9.01 7.77 -6.64
C ASP A 54 7.73 6.96 -6.87
N VAL A 55 6.73 7.02 -5.97
CA VAL A 55 5.43 6.38 -6.24
C VAL A 55 4.71 7.04 -7.43
N GLN A 56 4.75 8.37 -7.54
CA GLN A 56 4.17 9.07 -8.68
C GLN A 56 4.87 8.69 -9.99
N ARG A 57 6.19 8.57 -9.97
CA ARG A 57 6.99 8.11 -11.11
C ARG A 57 6.62 6.68 -11.50
N GLY A 58 6.51 5.77 -10.53
CA GLY A 58 6.09 4.38 -10.75
C GLY A 58 4.69 4.28 -11.36
N LEU A 59 3.73 5.07 -10.84
CA LEU A 59 2.37 5.16 -11.36
C LEU A 59 2.34 5.66 -12.82
N ALA A 60 3.09 6.72 -13.13
CA ALA A 60 3.16 7.25 -14.49
C ALA A 60 3.69 6.19 -15.47
N MET A 61 4.72 5.43 -15.09
CA MET A 61 5.26 4.33 -15.89
C MET A 61 4.26 3.17 -16.02
N ALA A 62 3.60 2.77 -14.94
CA ALA A 62 2.60 1.71 -14.95
C ALA A 62 1.45 2.03 -15.92
N ARG A 63 0.96 3.28 -15.90
CA ARG A 63 -0.09 3.77 -16.81
C ARG A 63 0.38 3.82 -18.26
N ALA A 64 1.57 4.36 -18.53
CA ALA A 64 2.14 4.44 -19.87
C ALA A 64 2.31 3.06 -20.51
N HIS A 65 2.64 2.04 -19.71
CA HIS A 65 2.82 0.66 -20.17
C HIS A 65 1.61 -0.25 -19.94
N LYS A 66 0.44 0.32 -19.54
CA LYS A 66 -0.82 -0.40 -19.30
C LYS A 66 -0.68 -1.55 -18.30
N GLN A 67 0.20 -1.41 -17.31
CA GLN A 67 0.46 -2.40 -16.27
C GLN A 67 -0.55 -2.23 -15.12
N ARG A 68 -1.78 -2.68 -15.32
CA ARG A 68 -2.91 -2.47 -14.42
C ARG A 68 -2.64 -2.95 -12.98
N TRP A 69 -2.00 -4.11 -12.81
CA TRP A 69 -1.67 -4.63 -11.50
C TRP A 69 -0.69 -3.71 -10.73
N LEU A 70 0.29 -3.14 -11.45
CA LEU A 70 1.27 -2.23 -10.88
C LEU A 70 0.67 -0.84 -10.63
N GLU A 71 -0.30 -0.41 -11.45
CA GLU A 71 -1.08 0.79 -11.18
C GLU A 71 -1.84 0.66 -9.86
N ALA A 72 -2.48 -0.49 -9.60
CA ALA A 72 -3.17 -0.74 -8.33
C ALA A 72 -2.21 -0.73 -7.12
N GLU A 73 -1.04 -1.37 -7.25
CA GLU A 73 -0.02 -1.35 -6.20
C GLU A 73 0.50 0.07 -5.93
N GLY A 74 0.78 0.84 -7.00
CA GLY A 74 1.21 2.23 -6.89
C GLY A 74 0.16 3.15 -6.26
N LEU A 75 -1.13 2.98 -6.59
CA LEU A 75 -2.23 3.72 -5.98
C LEU A 75 -2.35 3.40 -4.48
N ARG A 76 -2.25 2.12 -4.10
CA ARG A 76 -2.25 1.73 -2.69
C ARG A 76 -1.09 2.39 -1.93
N SER A 77 0.13 2.31 -2.49
CA SER A 77 1.31 2.93 -1.89
C SER A 77 1.18 4.46 -1.80
N LEU A 78 0.59 5.12 -2.82
CA LEU A 78 0.33 6.55 -2.80
C LEU A 78 -0.66 6.92 -1.67
N GLY A 79 -1.72 6.13 -1.51
CA GLY A 79 -2.68 6.30 -0.41
C GLY A 79 -2.01 6.17 0.96
N GLU A 80 -1.13 5.18 1.16
CA GLU A 80 -0.38 5.02 2.42
C GLU A 80 0.55 6.20 2.70
N ILE A 81 1.26 6.71 1.68
CA ILE A 81 2.12 7.89 1.81
C ILE A 81 1.28 9.12 2.20
N ARG A 82 0.13 9.33 1.55
CA ARG A 82 -0.79 10.43 1.89
C ARG A 82 -1.36 10.28 3.30
N ALA A 83 -1.73 9.07 3.70
CA ALA A 83 -2.25 8.78 5.04
C ALA A 83 -1.22 9.02 6.16
N SER A 84 0.09 8.99 5.84
CA SER A 84 1.18 9.22 6.79
C SER A 84 1.58 10.69 6.93
N ALA A 85 1.02 11.60 6.12
CA ALA A 85 1.29 13.02 6.21
C ALA A 85 0.76 13.62 7.54
N GLU A 86 1.36 14.69 8.03
CA GLU A 86 0.88 15.40 9.24
C GLU A 86 -0.56 15.89 9.11
N ARG A 87 -0.97 16.27 7.90
CA ARG A 87 -2.35 16.67 7.54
C ARG A 87 -2.81 15.87 6.34
N PRO A 88 -3.34 14.66 6.56
CA PRO A 88 -3.76 13.80 5.47
C PRO A 88 -4.95 14.40 4.70
N ASP A 89 -4.86 14.42 3.38
CA ASP A 89 -6.05 14.60 2.54
C ASP A 89 -6.84 13.28 2.53
N THR A 90 -7.77 13.16 3.47
CA THR A 90 -8.56 11.94 3.66
C THR A 90 -9.37 11.58 2.42
N GLN A 91 -9.89 12.58 1.68
CA GLN A 91 -10.68 12.33 0.47
C GLN A 91 -9.82 11.77 -0.66
N ALA A 92 -8.67 12.39 -0.94
CA ALA A 92 -7.74 11.89 -1.96
C ALA A 92 -7.17 10.52 -1.59
N THR A 93 -6.83 10.31 -0.30
CA THR A 93 -6.34 9.02 0.20
C THR A 93 -7.38 7.91 0.02
N ARG A 94 -8.65 8.20 0.33
CA ARG A 94 -9.75 7.25 0.13
C ARG A 94 -9.91 6.89 -1.35
N ALA A 95 -9.91 7.88 -2.23
CA ALA A 95 -10.03 7.67 -3.67
C ALA A 95 -8.90 6.77 -4.23
N ASP A 96 -7.67 6.95 -3.75
CA ASP A 96 -6.53 6.10 -4.13
C ASP A 96 -6.75 4.63 -3.72
N PHE A 97 -7.19 4.39 -2.48
CA PHE A 97 -7.45 3.02 -2.00
C PHE A 97 -8.64 2.36 -2.71
N GLU A 98 -9.71 3.10 -2.96
CA GLU A 98 -10.89 2.62 -3.66
C GLU A 98 -10.56 2.21 -5.11
N GLU A 99 -9.82 3.04 -5.82
CA GLU A 99 -9.40 2.73 -7.20
C GLU A 99 -8.41 1.56 -7.23
N ALA A 100 -7.46 1.49 -6.30
CA ALA A 100 -6.57 0.34 -6.16
C ALA A 100 -7.36 -0.96 -5.89
N ALA A 101 -8.32 -0.92 -4.98
CA ALA A 101 -9.17 -2.07 -4.66
C ALA A 101 -10.06 -2.48 -5.85
N ARG A 102 -10.58 -1.50 -6.61
CA ARG A 102 -11.35 -1.78 -7.82
C ARG A 102 -10.50 -2.52 -8.85
N ILE A 103 -9.30 -2.03 -9.14
CA ILE A 103 -8.39 -2.68 -10.09
C ILE A 103 -7.98 -4.08 -9.58
N ALA A 104 -7.66 -4.20 -8.30
CA ALA A 104 -7.30 -5.49 -7.71
C ALA A 104 -8.44 -6.52 -7.83
N ARG A 105 -9.70 -6.08 -7.67
CA ARG A 105 -10.88 -6.92 -7.85
C ARG A 105 -11.08 -7.33 -9.30
N ASP A 106 -10.95 -6.38 -10.25
CA ASP A 106 -11.09 -6.64 -11.68
C ASP A 106 -10.05 -7.66 -12.20
N LEU A 107 -8.88 -7.70 -11.58
CA LEU A 107 -7.77 -8.60 -11.94
C LEU A 107 -7.67 -9.85 -11.06
N ASP A 108 -8.60 -10.08 -10.14
CA ASP A 108 -8.59 -11.17 -9.15
C ASP A 108 -7.29 -11.22 -8.31
N LEU A 109 -6.74 -10.05 -7.99
CA LEU A 109 -5.54 -9.92 -7.18
C LEU A 109 -5.91 -9.91 -5.68
N ARG A 110 -6.37 -11.04 -5.17
CA ARG A 110 -6.89 -11.19 -3.81
C ARG A 110 -5.94 -10.68 -2.71
N PRO A 111 -4.62 -10.96 -2.73
CA PRO A 111 -3.68 -10.41 -1.74
C PRO A 111 -3.64 -8.87 -1.75
N LEU A 112 -3.62 -8.26 -2.92
CA LEU A 112 -3.62 -6.80 -3.06
C LEU A 112 -4.96 -6.20 -2.62
N LEU A 113 -6.09 -6.83 -3.01
CA LEU A 113 -7.41 -6.41 -2.56
C LEU A 113 -7.51 -6.41 -1.02
N GLY A 114 -7.03 -7.46 -0.35
CA GLY A 114 -7.00 -7.53 1.11
C GLY A 114 -6.17 -6.38 1.72
N ARG A 115 -5.03 -6.05 1.15
CA ARG A 115 -4.17 -4.93 1.59
C ARG A 115 -4.87 -3.57 1.39
N CYS A 116 -5.55 -3.36 0.26
CA CYS A 116 -6.33 -2.13 0.02
C CYS A 116 -7.48 -2.00 1.03
N LEU A 117 -8.21 -3.07 1.30
CA LEU A 117 -9.30 -3.08 2.28
C LEU A 117 -8.80 -2.81 3.70
N LEU A 118 -7.67 -3.39 4.10
CA LEU A 118 -7.04 -3.10 5.40
C LEU A 118 -6.67 -1.63 5.52
N ALA A 119 -6.05 -1.05 4.49
CA ALA A 119 -5.68 0.35 4.46
C ALA A 119 -6.91 1.28 4.53
N SER A 120 -7.97 0.97 3.75
CA SER A 120 -9.24 1.69 3.79
C SER A 120 -9.90 1.62 5.17
N GLY A 121 -9.92 0.44 5.78
CA GLY A 121 -10.49 0.23 7.12
C GLY A 121 -9.73 0.98 8.21
N THR A 122 -8.39 0.99 8.14
CA THR A 122 -7.53 1.75 9.06
C THR A 122 -7.76 3.26 8.90
N LEU A 123 -7.87 3.76 7.66
CA LEU A 123 -8.17 5.15 7.37
C LEU A 123 -9.56 5.54 7.92
N ALA A 124 -10.58 4.74 7.63
CA ALA A 124 -11.95 4.97 8.08
C ALA A 124 -12.04 4.98 9.62
N ARG A 125 -11.37 4.02 10.31
CA ARG A 125 -11.31 4.01 11.77
C ARG A 125 -10.67 5.28 12.33
N ARG A 126 -9.54 5.73 11.77
CA ARG A 126 -8.86 6.96 12.21
C ARG A 126 -9.73 8.20 11.99
N ALA A 127 -10.57 8.21 10.96
CA ALA A 127 -11.50 9.27 10.64
C ALA A 127 -12.82 9.20 11.45
N GLY A 128 -13.03 8.15 12.24
CA GLY A 128 -14.30 7.92 12.95
C GLY A 128 -15.47 7.55 12.02
N ASP A 129 -15.17 7.01 10.84
CA ASP A 129 -16.17 6.60 9.84
C ASP A 129 -16.75 5.22 10.17
N GLY A 130 -18.08 5.10 10.18
CA GLY A 130 -18.79 3.86 10.49
C GLY A 130 -18.54 2.69 9.54
N GLY A 131 -17.99 2.92 8.35
CA GLY A 131 -17.63 1.89 7.37
C GLY A 131 -16.37 1.09 7.72
N ALA A 132 -15.60 1.50 8.72
CA ALA A 132 -14.32 0.88 9.08
C ALA A 132 -14.44 -0.64 9.32
N ARG A 133 -15.49 -1.05 10.05
CA ARG A 133 -15.71 -2.48 10.40
C ARG A 133 -15.89 -3.35 9.16
N GLU A 134 -16.62 -2.88 8.19
CA GLU A 134 -16.88 -3.64 6.95
C GLU A 134 -15.58 -3.89 6.18
N TYR A 135 -14.77 -2.87 5.97
CA TYR A 135 -13.48 -3.00 5.30
C TYR A 135 -12.54 -3.96 6.03
N LEU A 136 -12.41 -3.82 7.35
CA LEU A 136 -11.54 -4.67 8.17
C LEU A 136 -11.98 -6.13 8.18
N SER A 137 -13.29 -6.39 8.27
CA SER A 137 -13.83 -7.74 8.24
C SER A 137 -13.60 -8.43 6.89
N GLN A 138 -13.79 -7.71 5.78
CA GLN A 138 -13.51 -8.23 4.44
C GLN A 138 -12.02 -8.53 4.26
N ALA A 139 -11.12 -7.65 4.74
CA ALA A 139 -9.69 -7.87 4.69
C ALA A 139 -9.28 -9.11 5.50
N ALA A 140 -9.77 -9.23 6.74
CA ALA A 140 -9.49 -10.38 7.61
C ALA A 140 -9.97 -11.71 6.99
N ALA A 141 -11.17 -11.72 6.40
CA ALA A 141 -11.70 -12.89 5.71
C ALA A 141 -10.81 -13.33 4.55
N LEU A 142 -10.41 -12.39 3.67
CA LEU A 142 -9.50 -12.67 2.55
C LEU A 142 -8.16 -13.22 3.02
N PHE A 143 -7.54 -12.60 4.03
CA PHE A 143 -6.25 -13.05 4.56
C PHE A 143 -6.34 -14.40 5.24
N SER A 144 -7.43 -14.68 5.95
CA SER A 144 -7.70 -15.98 6.57
C SER A 144 -7.84 -17.09 5.51
N GLU A 145 -8.66 -16.87 4.48
CA GLU A 145 -8.85 -17.81 3.37
C GLU A 145 -7.55 -18.13 2.63
N MET A 146 -6.66 -17.15 2.49
CA MET A 146 -5.36 -17.32 1.83
C MET A 146 -4.24 -17.83 2.77
N GLY A 147 -4.51 -18.00 4.07
CA GLY A 147 -3.51 -18.37 5.06
C GLY A 147 -2.44 -17.31 5.32
N MET A 148 -2.72 -16.04 5.01
CA MET A 148 -1.76 -14.91 5.10
C MET A 148 -1.71 -14.32 6.52
N ARG A 149 -1.19 -15.08 7.49
CA ARG A 149 -1.18 -14.72 8.92
C ARG A 149 -0.55 -13.36 9.21
N SER A 150 0.57 -13.03 8.55
CA SER A 150 1.27 -11.75 8.73
C SER A 150 0.44 -10.51 8.36
N TRP A 151 -0.63 -10.68 7.57
CA TRP A 151 -1.57 -9.64 7.22
C TRP A 151 -2.90 -9.76 7.99
N LEU A 152 -3.26 -10.97 8.40
CA LEU A 152 -4.45 -11.21 9.23
C LEU A 152 -4.31 -10.56 10.61
N GLU A 153 -3.16 -10.73 11.26
CA GLU A 153 -2.90 -10.16 12.59
C GLU A 153 -3.08 -8.64 12.66
N PRO A 154 -2.54 -7.82 11.71
CA PRO A 154 -2.83 -6.39 11.65
C PRO A 154 -4.32 -6.07 11.45
N ALA A 155 -5.04 -6.80 10.61
CA ALA A 155 -6.46 -6.58 10.38
C ALA A 155 -7.29 -6.81 11.65
N GLU A 156 -7.02 -7.90 12.36
CA GLU A 156 -7.65 -8.21 13.64
C GLU A 156 -7.27 -7.20 14.75
N ALA A 157 -6.04 -6.69 14.73
CA ALA A 157 -5.61 -5.66 15.66
C ALA A 157 -6.41 -4.36 15.47
N GLU A 158 -6.60 -3.91 14.23
CA GLU A 158 -7.42 -2.74 13.92
C GLU A 158 -8.89 -2.93 14.33
N MET A 159 -9.45 -4.15 14.16
CA MET A 159 -10.81 -4.47 14.61
C MET A 159 -10.93 -4.40 16.14
N ARG A 160 -9.94 -4.93 16.89
CA ARG A 160 -9.93 -4.84 18.37
C ARG A 160 -9.90 -3.38 18.85
N ILE A 161 -9.14 -2.52 18.19
CA ILE A 161 -9.09 -1.08 18.53
C ILE A 161 -10.46 -0.44 18.29
N LEU A 162 -11.12 -0.77 17.17
CA LEU A 162 -12.45 -0.26 16.84
C LEU A 162 -13.49 -0.69 17.89
N ASP A 163 -13.45 -1.95 18.35
CA ASP A 163 -14.35 -2.49 19.37
C ASP A 163 -14.14 -1.86 20.75
N GLY A 164 -12.87 -1.55 21.10
CA GLY A 164 -12.53 -0.86 22.34
C GLY A 164 -13.01 0.59 22.36
N SER A 165 -12.97 1.27 21.21
CA SER A 165 -13.40 2.68 21.09
C SER A 165 -14.93 2.85 21.14
N SER A 166 -15.71 1.78 20.85
CA SER A 166 -17.18 1.81 20.87
C SER A 166 -17.80 1.64 22.28
N LYS A 167 -16.96 1.44 23.32
CA LYS A 167 -17.41 1.19 24.69
C LYS A 167 -17.30 2.41 25.61
N HIS A 168 -16.89 3.54 25.11
CA HIS A 168 -16.79 4.83 25.82
C HIS A 168 -17.64 5.90 25.15
#